data_4d6442385f511ef7fdee3da47013377a
#
_entry.id   4d6442385f511ef7fdee3da47013377a
#
_cell.length_a   1.000
_cell.length_b   1.000
_cell.length_c   1.000
_cell.angle_alpha   90.00
_cell.angle_beta   90.00
_cell.angle_gamma   90.00
#
_symmetry.space_group_name_H-M   'P 1'
#
loop_
_entity.id
_entity.type
_entity.pdbx_description
1 polymer ?
#
loop_
_entity_poly.entity_id
_entity_poly.type
_entity_poly.pdbx_seq_one_letter_code
_entity_poly.pdbx_strand_id
1 'polypeptide(L)'
;MAFDIDVIKSVYSDMSLKIKNARKLIGRPLTLTEKILYSHLWDESSNEIFKRGEDYVDFGPDRVTCQDATAQMALLQFMQAGKNKVAVPTTVHCDHLIRAEVQGDVDMK
;
A
#
# COMPACT_ATOMS: atom_id res chain seq x y z
N MET A 1 -15.53 -8.35 -3.45
CA MET A 1 -15.65 -7.62 -2.16
C MET A 1 -14.46 -6.68 -2.04
N ALA A 2 -14.68 -5.39 -1.75
CA ALA A 2 -13.59 -4.38 -1.72
C ALA A 2 -12.62 -4.54 -0.53
N PHE A 3 -12.97 -5.38 0.45
CA PHE A 3 -12.16 -5.62 1.64
C PHE A 3 -11.61 -7.04 1.62
N ASP A 4 -10.30 -7.14 1.49
CA ASP A 4 -9.58 -8.40 1.69
C ASP A 4 -9.01 -8.42 3.11
N ILE A 5 -9.83 -8.90 4.04
CA ILE A 5 -9.48 -8.93 5.47
C ILE A 5 -8.26 -9.82 5.73
N ASP A 6 -8.07 -10.85 4.94
CA ASP A 6 -6.95 -11.79 5.16
C ASP A 6 -5.62 -11.15 4.76
N VAL A 7 -5.59 -10.33 3.69
CA VAL A 7 -4.42 -9.52 3.34
C VAL A 7 -4.09 -8.53 4.46
N ILE A 8 -5.09 -7.83 4.99
CA ILE A 8 -4.90 -6.88 6.09
C ILE A 8 -4.34 -7.58 7.34
N LYS A 9 -4.89 -8.74 7.70
CA LYS A 9 -4.40 -9.53 8.84
C LYS A 9 -2.96 -9.98 8.65
N SER A 10 -2.59 -10.43 7.45
CA SER A 10 -1.23 -10.82 7.11
C SER A 10 -0.26 -9.66 7.30
N VAL A 11 -0.56 -8.48 6.75
CA VAL A 11 0.26 -7.27 6.92
C VAL A 11 0.51 -6.96 8.39
N TYR A 12 -0.52 -6.97 9.22
CA TYR A 12 -0.39 -6.69 10.65
C TYR A 12 0.36 -7.79 11.42
N SER A 13 0.19 -9.06 11.06
CA SER A 13 0.90 -10.17 11.71
C SER A 13 2.41 -10.10 11.47
N ASP A 14 2.81 -9.76 10.25
CA ASP A 14 4.21 -9.73 9.83
C ASP A 14 4.94 -8.47 10.27
N MET A 15 4.21 -7.38 10.43
CA MET A 15 4.75 -6.06 10.75
C MET A 15 5.63 -6.06 12.02
N SER A 16 5.22 -6.80 13.04
CA SER A 16 5.97 -6.87 14.31
C SER A 16 7.37 -7.46 14.14
N LEU A 17 7.51 -8.51 13.33
CA LEU A 17 8.78 -9.15 13.05
C LEU A 17 9.67 -8.24 12.18
N LYS A 18 9.11 -7.67 11.13
CA LYS A 18 9.81 -6.76 10.21
C LYS A 18 10.36 -5.53 10.96
N ILE A 19 9.56 -4.93 11.86
CA ILE A 19 10.00 -3.81 12.70
C ILE A 19 11.11 -4.22 13.68
N LYS A 20 11.04 -5.42 14.28
CA LYS A 20 12.11 -5.91 15.15
C LYS A 20 13.43 -6.06 14.40
N ASN A 21 13.38 -6.59 13.19
CA ASN A 21 14.56 -6.75 12.33
C ASN A 21 15.15 -5.38 11.94
N ALA A 22 14.30 -4.46 11.49
CA ALA A 22 14.71 -3.09 11.16
C ALA A 22 15.35 -2.36 12.35
N ARG A 23 14.80 -2.52 13.57
CA ARG A 23 15.40 -1.94 14.78
C ARG A 23 16.78 -2.50 15.09
N LYS A 24 16.97 -3.81 14.91
CA LYS A 24 18.29 -4.43 15.12
C LYS A 24 19.31 -3.90 14.13
N LEU A 25 18.89 -3.75 12.86
CA LEU A 25 19.74 -3.27 11.80
C LEU A 25 20.16 -1.81 12.04
N ILE A 26 19.21 -0.94 12.36
CA ILE A 26 19.43 0.51 12.49
C ILE A 26 20.05 0.87 13.84
N GLY A 27 19.85 0.05 14.87
CA GLY A 27 20.45 0.23 16.19
C GLY A 27 19.83 1.37 17.03
N ARG A 28 18.65 1.91 16.63
CA ARG A 28 17.93 2.97 17.35
C ARG A 28 16.41 2.78 17.27
N PRO A 29 15.63 3.51 18.09
CA PRO A 29 14.20 3.59 17.93
C PRO A 29 13.80 4.14 16.55
N LEU A 30 12.72 3.59 15.97
CA LEU A 30 12.18 3.99 14.70
C LEU A 30 10.96 4.89 14.89
N THR A 31 10.81 5.89 14.04
CA THR A 31 9.57 6.67 13.91
C THR A 31 8.46 5.80 13.32
N LEU A 32 7.21 6.25 13.40
CA LEU A 32 6.09 5.53 12.77
C LEU A 32 6.30 5.38 11.25
N THR A 33 6.72 6.46 10.59
CA THR A 33 7.00 6.45 9.16
C THR A 33 8.08 5.43 8.79
N GLU A 34 9.19 5.39 9.52
CA GLU A 34 10.24 4.40 9.30
C GLU A 34 9.75 2.97 9.51
N LYS A 35 8.91 2.73 10.52
CA LYS A 35 8.30 1.40 10.74
C LYS A 35 7.46 0.95 9.55
N ILE A 36 6.65 1.86 8.99
CA ILE A 36 5.81 1.58 7.82
C ILE A 36 6.71 1.32 6.60
N LEU A 37 7.68 2.18 6.32
CA LEU A 37 8.57 2.03 5.17
C LEU A 37 9.37 0.73 5.24
N TYR A 38 10.04 0.45 6.36
CA TYR A 38 10.81 -0.79 6.53
C TYR A 38 9.95 -2.07 6.54
N SER A 39 8.66 -1.97 6.85
CA SER A 39 7.75 -3.12 6.75
C SER A 39 7.28 -3.41 5.33
N HIS A 40 7.51 -2.49 4.40
CA HIS A 40 7.11 -2.59 3.00
C HIS A 40 8.29 -2.62 2.02
N LEU A 41 9.49 -2.94 2.48
CA LEU A 41 10.63 -3.14 1.58
C LEU A 41 10.35 -4.28 0.61
N TRP A 42 10.68 -4.06 -0.69
CA TRP A 42 10.56 -5.10 -1.70
C TRP A 42 11.44 -6.30 -1.40
N ASP A 43 12.70 -6.04 -1.04
CA ASP A 43 13.64 -7.06 -0.57
C ASP A 43 13.68 -7.06 0.97
N GLU A 44 12.92 -7.98 1.57
CA GLU A 44 12.87 -8.16 3.01
C GLU A 44 14.18 -8.70 3.62
N SER A 45 15.06 -9.26 2.80
CA SER A 45 16.37 -9.78 3.20
C SER A 45 17.46 -8.71 3.19
N SER A 46 17.16 -7.52 2.67
CA SER A 46 18.11 -6.42 2.66
C SER A 46 18.55 -6.04 4.05
N ASN A 47 19.86 -6.13 4.29
CA ASN A 47 20.51 -5.65 5.51
C ASN A 47 21.11 -4.25 5.35
N GLU A 48 20.53 -3.45 4.45
CA GLU A 48 21.00 -2.10 4.17
C GLU A 48 20.34 -1.06 5.05
N ILE A 49 21.14 -0.08 5.48
CA ILE A 49 20.65 1.10 6.17
C ILE A 49 20.54 2.21 5.16
N PHE A 50 19.32 2.59 4.83
CA PHE A 50 19.04 3.63 3.84
C PHE A 50 19.18 5.03 4.42
N LYS A 51 19.87 5.91 3.68
CA LYS A 51 20.07 7.32 4.04
C LYS A 51 19.01 8.19 3.38
N ARG A 52 18.32 8.95 4.20
CA ARG A 52 17.29 9.86 3.74
C ARG A 52 17.85 10.93 2.79
N GLY A 53 17.27 11.03 1.60
CA GLY A 53 17.63 12.01 0.58
C GLY A 53 18.83 11.62 -0.27
N GLU A 54 19.45 10.47 -0.04
CA GLU A 54 20.59 9.95 -0.80
C GLU A 54 20.25 8.65 -1.54
N ASP A 55 19.59 7.71 -0.86
CA ASP A 55 19.36 6.36 -1.38
C ASP A 55 17.99 6.21 -2.05
N TYR A 56 17.94 5.37 -3.09
CA TYR A 56 16.73 4.89 -3.72
C TYR A 56 16.34 3.54 -3.14
N VAL A 57 15.05 3.35 -2.89
CA VAL A 57 14.53 2.14 -2.23
C VAL A 57 13.30 1.64 -2.96
N ASP A 58 13.23 0.34 -3.21
CA ASP A 58 12.06 -0.31 -3.78
C ASP A 58 11.11 -0.78 -2.67
N PHE A 59 9.83 -0.44 -2.83
CA PHE A 59 8.78 -0.83 -1.90
C PHE A 59 7.76 -1.76 -2.56
N GLY A 60 7.27 -2.75 -1.80
CA GLY A 60 6.16 -3.62 -2.17
C GLY A 60 4.85 -3.12 -1.58
N PRO A 61 3.93 -2.56 -2.38
CA PRO A 61 2.62 -2.17 -1.88
C PRO A 61 1.75 -3.40 -1.60
N ASP A 62 0.90 -3.34 -0.59
CA ASP A 62 -0.13 -4.34 -0.30
C ASP A 62 -1.47 -4.02 -0.94
N ARG A 63 -1.69 -2.78 -1.35
CA ARG A 63 -2.91 -2.32 -2.02
C ARG A 63 -2.63 -1.05 -2.82
N VAL A 64 -3.34 -0.90 -3.92
CA VAL A 64 -3.40 0.34 -4.69
C VAL A 64 -4.81 0.92 -4.60
N THR A 65 -4.91 2.18 -4.22
CA THR A 65 -6.14 2.97 -4.28
C THR A 65 -5.99 4.07 -5.31
N CYS A 66 -6.91 4.10 -6.25
CA CYS A 66 -6.93 5.11 -7.31
C CYS A 66 -8.12 6.05 -7.12
N GLN A 67 -7.92 7.32 -7.42
CA GLN A 67 -9.01 8.25 -7.63
C GLN A 67 -9.64 7.99 -9.01
N ASP A 68 -10.92 8.28 -9.19
CA ASP A 68 -11.66 8.00 -10.44
C ASP A 68 -10.99 8.59 -11.68
N ALA A 69 -10.59 9.85 -11.65
CA ALA A 69 -9.97 10.53 -12.78
C ALA A 69 -8.62 9.91 -13.19
N THR A 70 -7.79 9.55 -12.22
CA THR A 70 -6.47 8.95 -12.46
C THR A 70 -6.55 7.45 -12.74
N ALA A 71 -7.58 6.77 -12.24
CA ALA A 71 -7.79 5.35 -12.47
C ALA A 71 -7.99 5.01 -13.95
N GLN A 72 -8.66 5.85 -14.72
CA GLN A 72 -8.86 5.65 -16.15
C GLN A 72 -7.54 5.51 -16.89
N MET A 73 -6.57 6.40 -16.61
CA MET A 73 -5.24 6.34 -17.21
C MET A 73 -4.47 5.10 -16.75
N ALA A 74 -4.50 4.80 -15.47
CA ALA A 74 -3.82 3.63 -14.91
C ALA A 74 -4.37 2.32 -15.50
N LEU A 75 -5.69 2.18 -15.61
CA LEU A 75 -6.34 1.01 -16.20
C LEU A 75 -6.02 0.88 -17.70
N LEU A 76 -6.02 1.99 -18.44
CA LEU A 76 -5.66 1.97 -19.85
C LEU A 76 -4.21 1.50 -20.04
N GLN A 77 -3.27 2.03 -19.26
CA GLN A 77 -1.87 1.62 -19.29
C GLN A 77 -1.70 0.14 -18.91
N PHE A 78 -2.43 -0.33 -17.91
CA PHE A 78 -2.43 -1.73 -17.51
C PHE A 78 -2.90 -2.65 -18.66
N MET A 79 -4.00 -2.27 -19.34
CA MET A 79 -4.52 -3.01 -20.48
C MET A 79 -3.53 -3.02 -21.66
N GLN A 80 -2.92 -1.88 -21.95
CA GLN A 80 -1.90 -1.75 -23.01
C GLN A 80 -0.63 -2.54 -22.72
N ALA A 81 -0.27 -2.71 -21.45
CA ALA A 81 0.85 -3.55 -21.03
C ALA A 81 0.58 -5.06 -21.20
N GLY A 82 -0.64 -5.45 -21.59
CA GLY A 82 -1.00 -6.85 -21.84
C GLY A 82 -0.96 -7.74 -20.61
N LYS A 83 -1.07 -7.18 -19.42
CA LYS A 83 -1.11 -7.94 -18.17
C LYS A 83 -2.50 -8.48 -17.88
N ASN A 84 -2.58 -9.74 -17.46
CA ASN A 84 -3.85 -10.41 -17.17
C ASN A 84 -4.31 -10.25 -15.72
N LYS A 85 -3.39 -9.91 -14.82
CA LYS A 85 -3.67 -9.78 -13.38
C LYS A 85 -2.86 -8.65 -12.79
N VAL A 86 -3.46 -7.95 -11.84
CA VAL A 86 -2.77 -6.98 -10.99
C VAL A 86 -1.89 -7.70 -9.97
N ALA A 87 -0.81 -7.06 -9.53
CA ALA A 87 0.09 -7.64 -8.52
C ALA A 87 -0.56 -7.61 -7.11
N VAL A 88 -1.37 -6.59 -6.83
CA VAL A 88 -2.04 -6.38 -5.54
C VAL A 88 -3.48 -5.92 -5.78
N PRO A 89 -4.39 -6.10 -4.80
CA PRO A 89 -5.76 -5.61 -4.89
C PRO A 89 -5.79 -4.12 -5.21
N THR A 90 -6.65 -3.73 -6.15
CA THR A 90 -6.77 -2.34 -6.61
C THR A 90 -8.22 -1.91 -6.50
N THR A 91 -8.45 -0.72 -5.94
CA THR A 91 -9.78 -0.12 -5.81
C THR A 91 -9.80 1.28 -6.41
N VAL A 92 -10.95 1.64 -6.98
CA VAL A 92 -11.20 2.99 -7.51
C VAL A 92 -12.22 3.67 -6.61
N HIS A 93 -11.93 4.88 -6.21
CA HIS A 93 -12.78 5.69 -5.33
C HIS A 93 -13.24 6.96 -6.07
N CYS A 94 -14.55 7.13 -6.12
CA CYS A 94 -15.20 8.33 -6.65
C CYS A 94 -15.90 9.05 -5.51
N ASP A 95 -15.57 10.32 -5.31
CA ASP A 95 -16.07 11.13 -4.20
C ASP A 95 -16.79 12.43 -4.64
N HIS A 96 -16.92 12.65 -5.94
CA HIS A 96 -17.33 13.96 -6.47
C HIS A 96 -18.84 14.22 -6.45
N LEU A 97 -19.67 13.19 -6.42
CA LEU A 97 -21.11 13.30 -6.62
C LEU A 97 -21.91 12.59 -5.52
N ILE A 98 -21.29 12.35 -4.39
CA ILE A 98 -21.94 11.67 -3.27
C ILE A 98 -22.52 12.72 -2.32
N ARG A 99 -23.84 12.63 -2.10
CA ARG A 99 -24.54 13.38 -1.08
C ARG A 99 -24.49 12.59 0.21
N ALA A 100 -23.54 12.90 1.07
CA ALA A 100 -23.30 12.21 2.33
C ALA A 100 -24.29 12.73 3.41
N GLU A 101 -25.52 12.25 3.40
CA GLU A 101 -26.53 12.65 4.37
C GLU A 101 -26.74 11.63 5.49
N VAL A 102 -26.71 10.34 5.19
CA VAL A 102 -27.03 9.27 6.11
C VAL A 102 -25.87 8.27 6.25
N GLN A 103 -25.64 7.50 5.22
CA GLN A 103 -24.54 6.50 5.15
C GLN A 103 -24.47 5.89 3.74
N GLY A 104 -23.34 5.28 3.41
CA GLY A 104 -23.04 4.81 2.06
C GLY A 104 -24.13 3.96 1.41
N ASP A 105 -24.72 3.01 2.13
CA ASP A 105 -25.76 2.12 1.60
C ASP A 105 -27.07 2.84 1.21
N VAL A 106 -27.35 3.96 1.85
CA VAL A 106 -28.55 4.79 1.65
C VAL A 106 -28.27 5.88 0.61
N ASP A 107 -27.12 6.54 0.72
CA ASP A 107 -26.76 7.70 -0.08
C ASP A 107 -26.34 7.32 -1.51
N MET A 108 -26.01 6.05 -1.75
CA MET A 108 -25.63 5.52 -3.06
C MET A 108 -26.78 4.93 -3.86
N LYS A 109 -28.00 5.02 -3.38
CA LYS A 109 -29.21 4.62 -4.11
C LYS A 109 -29.80 5.80 -4.85
#